data_8e56a16f1300e32b89eabb13764b7a62
#
_entry.id   8e56a16f1300e32b89eabb13764b7a62
#
_cell.length_a   1.000
_cell.length_b   1.000
_cell.length_c   1.000
_cell.angle_alpha   90.00
_cell.angle_beta   90.00
_cell.angle_gamma   90.00
#
_symmetry.space_group_name_H-M   'P 1'
#
loop_
_entity.id
_entity.type
_entity.pdbx_description
1 polymer ?
#
loop_
_entity_poly.entity_id
_entity_poly.type
_entity_poly.pdbx_seq_one_letter_code
_entity_poly.pdbx_strand_id
1 'polypeptide(L)'
;MKSGIELKRLGTVAADIVEANPVVFGGRLYRFEYIRELNAGNTTGSSFFRFIDVASGRSTSSFGRGLHMGCAFVSDGRMYVSCVRKWGGSEVLLLWSDDLLNWSEPEIILSAPGWEVFNTSICRSADGFTMVFERG
;
A
#
# COMPACT_ATOMS: atom_id res chain seq x y z
N MET A 1 29.73 -22.13 8.48
CA MET A 1 29.73 -21.36 7.21
C MET A 1 28.65 -20.31 7.29
N LYS A 2 28.97 -19.01 7.23
CA LYS A 2 27.98 -17.95 7.13
C LYS A 2 27.46 -17.95 5.69
N SER A 3 26.21 -18.36 5.45
CA SER A 3 25.55 -18.12 4.17
C SER A 3 25.35 -16.61 4.05
N GLY A 4 26.21 -15.95 3.32
CA GLY A 4 26.05 -14.53 3.02
C GLY A 4 24.79 -14.34 2.17
N ILE A 5 23.92 -13.42 2.56
CA ILE A 5 22.83 -12.99 1.69
C ILE A 5 23.46 -12.19 0.54
N GLU A 6 23.28 -12.68 -0.68
CA GLU A 6 23.69 -11.95 -1.88
C GLU A 6 22.57 -11.03 -2.33
N LEU A 7 22.84 -9.72 -2.43
CA LEU A 7 21.92 -8.72 -2.97
C LEU A 7 22.30 -8.41 -4.41
N LYS A 8 21.37 -8.67 -5.34
CA LYS A 8 21.54 -8.33 -6.75
C LYS A 8 20.67 -7.13 -7.11
N ARG A 9 21.30 -6.07 -7.60
CA ARG A 9 20.57 -4.92 -8.18
C ARG A 9 20.03 -5.31 -9.55
N LEU A 10 18.68 -5.24 -9.73
CA LEU A 10 18.01 -5.62 -10.97
C LEU A 10 17.73 -4.44 -11.90
N GLY A 11 17.93 -3.19 -11.44
CA GLY A 11 17.71 -1.99 -12.22
C GLY A 11 16.88 -0.93 -11.49
N THR A 12 16.44 0.08 -12.23
CA THR A 12 15.52 1.12 -11.78
C THR A 12 14.10 0.76 -12.23
N VAL A 13 13.10 1.00 -11.38
CA VAL A 13 11.73 0.58 -11.64
C VAL A 13 10.96 1.65 -12.43
N ALA A 14 10.56 2.73 -11.77
CA ALA A 14 9.79 3.81 -12.38
C ALA A 14 9.99 5.11 -11.60
N ALA A 15 9.60 6.23 -12.22
CA ALA A 15 9.51 7.53 -11.54
C ALA A 15 8.18 7.62 -10.75
N ASP A 16 8.09 8.60 -9.85
CA ASP A 16 6.90 8.98 -9.08
C ASP A 16 6.41 7.94 -8.04
N ILE A 17 7.11 6.82 -7.86
CA ILE A 17 6.84 5.87 -6.78
C ILE A 17 7.31 6.47 -5.46
N VAL A 18 6.41 6.67 -4.53
CA VAL A 18 6.72 7.15 -3.18
C VAL A 18 7.00 5.98 -2.25
N GLU A 19 6.13 4.98 -2.28
CA GLU A 19 6.22 3.77 -1.47
C GLU A 19 5.85 2.55 -2.31
N ALA A 20 6.46 1.42 -1.99
CA ALA A 20 6.13 0.14 -2.60
C ALA A 20 6.36 -1.01 -1.64
N ASN A 21 5.50 -2.02 -1.70
CA ASN A 21 5.75 -3.28 -1.00
C ASN A 21 5.38 -4.49 -1.86
N PRO A 22 6.11 -5.62 -1.70
CA PRO A 22 5.75 -6.86 -2.37
C PRO A 22 4.58 -7.53 -1.67
N VAL A 23 3.72 -8.19 -2.45
CA VAL A 23 2.59 -8.97 -1.93
C VAL A 23 2.27 -10.13 -2.86
N VAL A 24 1.89 -11.29 -2.30
CA VAL A 24 1.45 -12.46 -3.07
C VAL A 24 -0.07 -12.54 -3.03
N PHE A 25 -0.70 -12.54 -4.19
CA PHE A 25 -2.15 -12.66 -4.34
C PHE A 25 -2.49 -13.64 -5.47
N GLY A 26 -3.40 -14.59 -5.22
CA GLY A 26 -3.77 -15.60 -6.20
C GLY A 26 -2.58 -16.42 -6.73
N GLY A 27 -1.56 -16.66 -5.90
CA GLY A 27 -0.33 -17.38 -6.29
C GLY A 27 0.64 -16.56 -7.15
N ARG A 28 0.41 -15.28 -7.36
CA ARG A 28 1.26 -14.38 -8.15
C ARG A 28 1.90 -13.32 -7.26
N LEU A 29 3.15 -12.96 -7.56
CA LEU A 29 3.86 -11.86 -6.89
C LEU A 29 3.51 -10.54 -7.57
N TYR A 30 3.02 -9.61 -6.79
CA TYR A 30 2.77 -8.23 -7.19
C TYR A 30 3.67 -7.28 -6.42
N ARG A 31 3.98 -6.14 -7.04
CA ARG A 31 4.50 -4.96 -6.37
C ARG A 31 3.34 -3.96 -6.25
N PHE A 32 2.92 -3.69 -5.04
CA PHE A 32 2.05 -2.55 -4.74
C PHE A 32 2.85 -1.26 -4.89
N GLU A 33 2.24 -0.23 -5.45
CA GLU A 33 2.85 1.07 -5.63
C GLU A 33 1.89 2.20 -5.21
N TYR A 34 2.37 3.06 -4.33
CA TYR A 34 1.81 4.38 -4.09
C TYR A 34 2.49 5.37 -5.01
N ILE A 35 1.73 6.00 -5.89
CA ILE A 35 2.19 6.94 -6.90
C ILE A 35 1.75 8.35 -6.53
N ARG A 36 2.65 9.29 -6.73
CA ARG A 36 2.40 10.72 -6.62
C ARG A 36 2.92 11.38 -7.88
N GLU A 37 2.03 11.62 -8.84
CA GLU A 37 2.38 12.12 -10.16
C GLU A 37 3.15 13.44 -10.07
N LEU A 38 4.30 13.51 -10.76
CA LEU A 38 5.20 14.68 -10.81
C LEU A 38 5.66 15.14 -9.42
N ASN A 39 5.73 14.22 -8.45
CA ASN A 39 5.99 14.58 -7.05
C ASN A 39 5.08 15.69 -6.51
N ALA A 40 3.87 15.78 -7.05
CA ALA A 40 2.90 16.77 -6.63
C ALA A 40 2.67 16.73 -5.10
N GLY A 41 2.43 17.88 -4.52
CA GLY A 41 2.14 17.99 -3.08
C GLY A 41 0.91 17.16 -2.69
N ASN A 42 0.84 16.73 -1.45
CA ASN A 42 -0.23 15.86 -0.93
C ASN A 42 -1.63 16.52 -0.91
N THR A 43 -1.73 17.77 -1.28
CA THR A 43 -2.97 18.54 -1.34
C THR A 43 -3.63 18.53 -2.72
N THR A 44 -2.99 17.97 -3.74
CA THR A 44 -3.46 18.07 -5.14
C THR A 44 -4.41 16.97 -5.57
N GLY A 45 -4.56 15.90 -4.77
CA GLY A 45 -5.40 14.75 -5.13
C GLY A 45 -4.89 13.95 -6.34
N SER A 46 -3.65 14.14 -6.75
CA SER A 46 -3.03 13.46 -7.89
C SER A 46 -2.38 12.12 -7.53
N SER A 47 -2.50 11.68 -6.29
CA SER A 47 -2.03 10.37 -5.84
C SER A 47 -3.00 9.25 -6.21
N PHE A 48 -2.46 8.04 -6.34
CA PHE A 48 -3.24 6.82 -6.55
C PHE A 48 -2.41 5.58 -6.21
N PHE A 49 -3.05 4.43 -6.19
CA PHE A 49 -2.43 3.12 -6.01
C PHE A 49 -2.56 2.26 -7.27
N ARG A 50 -1.63 1.34 -7.46
CA ARG A 50 -1.69 0.28 -8.46
C ARG A 50 -0.88 -0.94 -8.04
N PHE A 51 -1.10 -2.05 -8.72
CA PHE A 51 -0.25 -3.24 -8.62
C PHE A 51 0.45 -3.50 -9.94
N ILE A 52 1.70 -3.91 -9.85
CA ILE A 52 2.47 -4.42 -11.00
C ILE A 52 2.67 -5.91 -10.79
N ASP A 53 2.19 -6.71 -11.72
CA ASP A 53 2.54 -8.14 -11.78
C ASP A 53 4.03 -8.27 -12.10
N VAL A 54 4.78 -8.83 -11.17
CA VAL A 54 6.26 -8.86 -11.28
C VAL A 54 6.73 -9.74 -12.43
N ALA A 55 6.00 -10.83 -12.74
CA ALA A 55 6.38 -11.74 -13.81
C ALA A 55 6.14 -11.17 -15.20
N SER A 56 5.03 -10.46 -15.41
CA SER A 56 4.65 -9.90 -16.72
C SER A 56 4.99 -8.42 -16.89
N GLY A 57 5.25 -7.69 -15.81
CA GLY A 57 5.42 -6.24 -15.80
C GLY A 57 4.11 -5.46 -16.04
N ARG A 58 2.96 -6.12 -16.10
CA ARG A 58 1.67 -5.48 -16.38
C ARG A 58 1.12 -4.79 -15.14
N SER A 59 0.60 -3.57 -15.35
CA SER A 59 -0.10 -2.81 -14.31
C SER A 59 -1.58 -3.19 -14.26
N THR A 60 -2.15 -3.19 -13.05
CA THR A 60 -3.60 -3.09 -12.88
C THR A 60 -4.08 -1.67 -13.21
N SER A 61 -5.40 -1.49 -13.27
CA SER A 61 -6.00 -0.16 -13.23
C SER A 61 -5.62 0.54 -11.92
N SER A 62 -5.53 1.87 -11.96
CA SER A 62 -5.30 2.68 -10.76
C SER A 62 -6.58 2.75 -9.91
N PHE A 63 -6.40 2.81 -8.58
CA PHE A 63 -7.47 2.95 -7.59
C PHE A 63 -7.04 3.86 -6.45
N GLY A 64 -7.93 4.15 -5.49
CA GLY A 64 -7.62 4.96 -4.32
C GLY A 64 -7.13 6.37 -4.66
N ARG A 65 -7.69 7.01 -5.70
CA ARG A 65 -7.29 8.35 -6.13
C ARG A 65 -7.48 9.36 -5.01
N GLY A 66 -6.44 10.15 -4.75
CA GLY A 66 -6.40 11.15 -3.68
C GLY A 66 -6.11 10.58 -2.29
N LEU A 67 -5.91 9.25 -2.15
CA LEU A 67 -5.44 8.62 -0.92
C LEU A 67 -3.90 8.53 -0.91
N HIS A 68 -3.32 8.42 0.29
CA HIS A 68 -1.88 8.53 0.50
C HIS A 68 -1.34 7.40 1.38
N MET A 69 -0.01 7.14 1.28
CA MET A 69 0.75 6.26 2.19
C MET A 69 0.15 4.87 2.31
N GLY A 70 -0.09 4.25 1.15
CA GLY A 70 -0.71 2.94 1.09
C GLY A 70 0.26 1.81 1.43
N CYS A 71 -0.25 0.79 2.12
CA CYS A 71 0.45 -0.47 2.33
C CYS A 71 -0.50 -1.64 2.06
N ALA A 72 -0.08 -2.56 1.20
CA ALA A 72 -0.90 -3.71 0.80
C ALA A 72 -0.57 -4.95 1.62
N PHE A 73 -1.61 -5.72 1.98
CA PHE A 73 -1.46 -7.06 2.57
C PHE A 73 -2.59 -7.99 2.12
N VAL A 74 -2.40 -9.29 2.29
CA VAL A 74 -3.40 -10.31 1.94
C VAL A 74 -3.81 -11.07 3.18
N SER A 75 -5.12 -11.30 3.33
CA SER A 75 -5.67 -12.22 4.31
C SER A 75 -6.88 -12.94 3.73
N ASP A 76 -6.96 -14.24 3.99
CA ASP A 76 -8.08 -15.11 3.61
C ASP A 76 -8.46 -14.99 2.12
N GLY A 77 -7.44 -14.87 1.25
CA GLY A 77 -7.60 -14.77 -0.20
C GLY A 77 -8.03 -13.40 -0.72
N ARG A 78 -8.16 -12.40 0.14
CA ARG A 78 -8.54 -11.04 -0.19
C ARG A 78 -7.35 -10.09 -0.09
N MET A 79 -7.25 -9.15 -1.03
CA MET A 79 -6.28 -8.07 -0.98
C MET A 79 -6.84 -6.91 -0.17
N TYR A 80 -6.02 -6.35 0.70
CA TYR A 80 -6.31 -5.16 1.50
C TYR A 80 -5.24 -4.10 1.27
N VAL A 81 -5.65 -2.83 1.33
CA VAL A 81 -4.75 -1.68 1.33
C VAL A 81 -5.15 -0.75 2.46
N SER A 82 -4.25 -0.59 3.43
CA SER A 82 -4.37 0.48 4.44
C SER A 82 -3.77 1.76 3.89
N CYS A 83 -4.36 2.90 4.21
CA CYS A 83 -3.90 4.20 3.73
C CYS A 83 -4.44 5.34 4.59
N VAL A 84 -4.06 6.58 4.27
CA VAL A 84 -4.59 7.78 4.92
C VAL A 84 -5.29 8.67 3.89
N ARG A 85 -6.30 9.43 4.35
CA ARG A 85 -7.07 10.31 3.47
C ARG A 85 -6.29 11.55 3.05
N LYS A 86 -5.46 12.07 3.95
CA LYS A 86 -4.63 13.25 3.70
C LYS A 86 -3.38 13.18 4.56
N TRP A 87 -2.35 13.89 4.14
CA TRP A 87 -1.15 14.12 4.95
C TRP A 87 -1.51 14.84 6.25
N GLY A 88 -0.97 14.42 7.38
CA GLY A 88 -1.31 14.97 8.69
C GLY A 88 -2.75 14.70 9.12
N GLY A 89 -3.40 13.68 8.56
CA GLY A 89 -4.71 13.22 9.01
C GLY A 89 -4.62 12.32 10.24
N SER A 90 -5.73 12.19 10.94
CA SER A 90 -5.85 11.37 12.16
C SER A 90 -6.54 10.02 11.93
N GLU A 91 -6.76 9.63 10.68
CA GLU A 91 -7.52 8.44 10.34
C GLU A 91 -6.72 7.50 9.45
N VAL A 92 -6.77 6.22 9.74
CA VAL A 92 -6.35 5.16 8.83
C VAL A 92 -7.58 4.55 8.19
N LEU A 93 -7.52 4.42 6.88
CA LEU A 93 -8.55 3.84 6.04
C LEU A 93 -8.13 2.45 5.56
N LEU A 94 -9.08 1.60 5.25
CA LEU A 94 -8.90 0.29 4.65
C LEU A 94 -9.77 0.18 3.40
N LEU A 95 -9.16 -0.24 2.30
CA LEU A 95 -9.85 -0.71 1.10
C LEU A 95 -9.58 -2.20 0.93
N TRP A 96 -10.47 -2.88 0.25
CA TRP A 96 -10.27 -4.30 -0.09
C TRP A 96 -10.76 -4.64 -1.49
N SER A 97 -10.22 -5.73 -2.04
CA SER A 97 -10.59 -6.28 -3.34
C SER A 97 -10.40 -7.80 -3.38
N ASP A 98 -11.29 -8.50 -4.06
CA ASP A 98 -11.18 -9.93 -4.30
C ASP A 98 -10.49 -10.25 -5.65
N ASP A 99 -10.29 -9.25 -6.52
CA ASP A 99 -9.85 -9.46 -7.92
C ASP A 99 -8.81 -8.44 -8.43
N LEU A 100 -8.41 -7.44 -7.62
CA LEU A 100 -7.56 -6.29 -7.96
C LEU A 100 -8.18 -5.34 -9.01
N LEU A 101 -9.43 -5.52 -9.39
CA LEU A 101 -10.14 -4.70 -10.38
C LEU A 101 -11.23 -3.86 -9.72
N ASN A 102 -11.99 -4.49 -8.84
CA ASN A 102 -13.09 -3.86 -8.12
C ASN A 102 -12.69 -3.65 -6.66
N TRP A 103 -12.78 -2.41 -6.19
CA TRP A 103 -12.36 -2.01 -4.84
C TRP A 103 -13.55 -1.52 -4.03
N SER A 104 -13.54 -1.83 -2.74
CA SER A 104 -14.52 -1.29 -1.79
C SER A 104 -14.39 0.22 -1.67
N GLU A 105 -15.43 0.86 -1.13
CA GLU A 105 -15.28 2.20 -0.54
C GLU A 105 -14.31 2.13 0.65
N PRO A 106 -13.55 3.22 0.91
CA PRO A 106 -12.65 3.28 2.05
C PRO A 106 -13.40 3.26 3.39
N GLU A 107 -13.03 2.36 4.28
CA GLU A 107 -13.56 2.27 5.65
C GLU A 107 -12.55 2.78 6.66
N ILE A 108 -12.99 3.52 7.68
CA ILE A 108 -12.12 3.99 8.78
C ILE A 108 -11.87 2.82 9.74
N ILE A 109 -10.61 2.39 9.87
CA ILE A 109 -10.19 1.33 10.81
C ILE A 109 -9.49 1.88 12.06
N LEU A 110 -9.02 3.11 12.02
CA LEU A 110 -8.45 3.82 13.18
C LEU A 110 -8.84 5.29 13.08
N SER A 111 -9.29 5.85 14.21
CA SER A 111 -9.40 7.29 14.40
C SER A 111 -8.62 7.67 15.65
N ALA A 112 -7.64 8.56 15.51
CA ALA A 112 -6.73 8.99 16.55
C ALA A 112 -6.71 10.54 16.67
N PRO A 113 -7.79 11.16 17.17
CA PRO A 113 -7.89 12.61 17.28
C PRO A 113 -6.72 13.21 18.04
N GLY A 114 -6.13 14.27 17.49
CA GLY A 114 -4.96 14.94 18.08
C GLY A 114 -3.62 14.33 17.71
N TRP A 115 -3.60 13.28 16.89
CA TRP A 115 -2.38 12.68 16.33
C TRP A 115 -2.40 12.81 14.81
N GLU A 116 -1.24 13.01 14.24
CA GLU A 116 -1.03 12.79 12.81
C GLU A 116 -0.62 11.32 12.61
N VAL A 117 -1.28 10.64 11.70
CA VAL A 117 -1.00 9.23 11.39
C VAL A 117 -0.41 9.13 10.00
N PHE A 118 0.72 8.42 9.90
CA PHE A 118 1.44 8.16 8.65
C PHE A 118 1.71 6.67 8.53
N ASN A 119 2.22 6.26 7.40
CA ASN A 119 2.79 4.94 7.08
C ASN A 119 2.29 3.80 7.98
N THR A 120 1.51 2.92 7.42
CA THR A 120 0.99 1.76 8.15
C THR A 120 1.60 0.47 7.64
N SER A 121 1.69 -0.52 8.51
CA SER A 121 1.95 -1.91 8.14
C SER A 121 1.06 -2.81 8.95
N ILE A 122 0.37 -3.74 8.29
CA ILE A 122 -0.57 -4.67 8.94
C ILE A 122 -0.12 -6.10 8.66
N CYS A 123 -0.11 -6.92 9.69
CA CYS A 123 0.11 -8.36 9.57
C CYS A 123 -0.91 -9.14 10.37
N ARG A 124 -1.14 -10.39 9.96
CA ARG A 124 -1.96 -11.32 10.73
C ARG A 124 -1.17 -11.82 11.93
N SER A 125 -1.81 -11.87 13.08
CA SER A 125 -1.32 -12.48 14.32
C SER A 125 -2.22 -13.65 14.74
N ALA A 126 -1.86 -14.34 15.82
CA ALA A 126 -2.66 -15.46 16.34
C ALA A 126 -4.07 -15.02 16.76
N ASP A 127 -4.21 -13.80 17.29
CA ASP A 127 -5.45 -13.27 17.86
C ASP A 127 -6.16 -12.25 16.95
N GLY A 128 -5.75 -12.15 15.66
CA GLY A 128 -6.34 -11.21 14.71
C GLY A 128 -5.31 -10.48 13.87
N PHE A 129 -5.35 -9.16 13.85
CA PHE A 129 -4.40 -8.33 13.09
C PHE A 129 -3.63 -7.39 14.03
N THR A 130 -2.35 -7.26 13.73
CA THR A 130 -1.50 -6.25 14.35
C THR A 130 -1.19 -5.17 13.32
N MET A 131 -1.46 -3.92 13.66
CA MET A 131 -1.09 -2.75 12.87
C MET A 131 -0.03 -1.94 13.60
N VAL A 132 1.03 -1.59 12.90
CA VAL A 132 1.97 -0.55 13.34
C VAL A 132 1.81 0.66 12.43
N PHE A 133 1.98 1.85 12.97
CA PHE A 133 1.90 3.10 12.22
C PHE A 133 2.86 4.14 12.78
N GLU A 134 3.23 5.08 11.94
CA GLU A 134 4.02 6.24 12.34
C GLU A 134 3.09 7.30 12.91
N ARG A 135 3.53 7.91 14.03
CA ARG A 135 2.86 9.03 14.68
C ARG A 135 3.71 10.29 14.53
N GLY A 136 3.12 11.38 14.02
CA GLY A 136 3.70 12.72 13.99
C GLY A 136 3.21 13.59 15.16
#